data_93f8e61d1f224b755d4c4df66142fe2a
#
_entry.id   93f8e61d1f224b755d4c4df66142fe2a
#
_cell.length_a   1.000
_cell.length_b   1.000
_cell.length_c   1.000
_cell.angle_alpha   90.00
_cell.angle_beta   90.00
_cell.angle_gamma   90.00
#
_symmetry.space_group_name_H-M   'P 1'
#
loop_
_entity.id
_entity.type
_entity.pdbx_description
1 polymer ?
#
loop_
_entity_poly.entity_id
_entity_poly.type
_entity_poly.pdbx_seq_one_letter_code
_entity_poly.pdbx_strand_id
1 'polypeptide(L)'
;MPEITASVKDGELVVEQRDPLGRGLKWPQELTYRVICGTDSEEIPVSLEGNSDSFRMKLSFLPNGNCVILPNTNGRGYGFFKITEGESSGLWSVLRLSEDEVLKGSLLITLYENLRWKTISPQGFRDEMLAYLPNESNSLLFSMALSYLGDCQRIFPSDSRPLEEALWRIVTTNPVSQHRLQGFRLYLSLIHISEP
;
A
#
# COMPACT_ATOMS: atom_id res chain seq x y z
N MET A 1 -9.60 9.82 -11.92
CA MET A 1 -8.89 10.23 -10.70
C MET A 1 -7.49 10.69 -11.08
N PRO A 2 -6.83 11.57 -10.31
CA PRO A 2 -5.46 11.98 -10.57
C PRO A 2 -4.47 10.83 -10.35
N GLU A 3 -3.38 10.83 -11.12
CA GLU A 3 -2.16 10.12 -10.78
C GLU A 3 -1.30 11.09 -9.96
N ILE A 4 -0.83 10.65 -8.79
CA ILE A 4 -0.04 11.44 -7.87
C ILE A 4 1.29 10.74 -7.66
N THR A 5 2.39 11.47 -7.86
CA THR A 5 3.75 10.99 -7.65
C THR A 5 4.45 11.86 -6.61
N ALA A 6 5.39 11.29 -5.89
CA ALA A 6 6.22 12.03 -4.95
C ALA A 6 7.69 11.63 -5.09
N SER A 7 8.57 12.57 -4.85
CA SER A 7 10.02 12.33 -4.83
C SER A 7 10.72 13.29 -3.88
N VAL A 8 11.88 12.90 -3.36
CA VAL A 8 12.77 13.80 -2.65
C VAL A 8 13.91 14.18 -3.59
N LYS A 9 14.05 15.51 -3.86
CA LYS A 9 15.08 16.07 -4.74
C LYS A 9 15.69 17.29 -4.06
N ASP A 10 16.99 17.36 -3.99
CA ASP A 10 17.75 18.50 -3.43
C ASP A 10 17.29 18.93 -2.02
N GLY A 11 16.87 17.96 -1.20
CA GLY A 11 16.36 18.21 0.15
C GLY A 11 14.92 18.75 0.21
N GLU A 12 14.18 18.64 -0.88
CA GLU A 12 12.76 18.99 -0.97
C GLU A 12 11.89 17.78 -1.27
N LEU A 13 10.73 17.69 -0.61
CA LEU A 13 9.63 16.84 -1.06
C LEU A 13 8.95 17.54 -2.24
N VAL A 14 8.86 16.85 -3.36
CA VAL A 14 8.13 17.28 -4.56
C VAL A 14 6.98 16.32 -4.78
N VAL A 15 5.75 16.83 -4.77
CA VAL A 15 4.52 16.07 -5.05
C VAL A 15 3.90 16.63 -6.31
N GLU A 16 3.58 15.78 -7.26
CA GLU A 16 3.01 16.15 -8.55
C GLU A 16 1.70 15.41 -8.80
N GLN A 17 0.70 16.11 -9.33
CA GLN A 17 -0.54 15.50 -9.81
C GLN A 17 -0.64 15.60 -11.34
N ARG A 18 -1.21 14.58 -11.95
CA ARG A 18 -1.42 14.52 -13.39
C ARG A 18 -2.80 13.95 -13.70
N ASP A 19 -3.47 14.51 -14.72
CA ASP A 19 -4.63 13.86 -15.34
C ASP A 19 -4.15 12.76 -16.30
N PRO A 20 -4.36 11.47 -16.00
CA PRO A 20 -3.86 10.38 -16.84
C PRO A 20 -4.52 10.33 -18.22
N LEU A 21 -5.66 11.03 -18.41
CA LEU A 21 -6.36 11.11 -19.70
C LEU A 21 -6.02 12.37 -20.50
N GLY A 22 -5.10 13.20 -20.00
CA GLY A 22 -4.63 14.40 -20.73
C GLY A 22 -5.69 15.49 -20.94
N ARG A 23 -6.76 15.51 -20.15
CA ARG A 23 -7.84 16.51 -20.25
C ARG A 23 -7.51 17.83 -19.55
N GLY A 24 -6.35 17.90 -18.85
CA GLY A 24 -5.92 19.07 -18.10
C GLY A 24 -6.71 19.29 -16.80
N LEU A 25 -7.42 18.26 -16.30
CA LEU A 25 -8.15 18.36 -15.05
C LEU A 25 -7.19 18.36 -13.86
N LYS A 26 -7.53 19.17 -12.86
CA LYS A 26 -6.81 19.28 -11.58
C LYS A 26 -7.77 18.97 -10.43
N TRP A 27 -7.22 18.38 -9.38
CA TRP A 27 -7.98 17.99 -8.19
C TRP A 27 -7.40 18.69 -6.97
N PRO A 28 -7.99 19.83 -6.57
CA PRO A 28 -7.61 20.49 -5.33
C PRO A 28 -7.86 19.58 -4.14
N GLN A 29 -6.82 19.37 -3.33
CA GLN A 29 -6.94 18.49 -2.16
C GLN A 29 -5.82 18.73 -1.14
N GLU A 30 -6.12 18.41 0.11
CA GLU A 30 -5.19 18.41 1.22
C GLU A 30 -4.74 16.97 1.50
N LEU A 31 -3.44 16.76 1.46
CA LEU A 31 -2.80 15.47 1.67
C LEU A 31 -1.83 15.54 2.84
N THR A 32 -1.45 14.41 3.38
CA THR A 32 -0.33 14.33 4.31
C THR A 32 0.65 13.27 3.81
N TYR A 33 1.90 13.65 3.73
CA TYR A 33 3.01 12.75 3.41
C TYR A 33 3.91 12.59 4.64
N ARG A 34 4.55 11.44 4.76
CA ARG A 34 5.66 11.25 5.70
C ARG A 34 6.91 10.85 4.93
N VAL A 35 8.00 11.55 5.17
CA VAL A 35 9.32 11.23 4.61
C VAL A 35 10.20 10.69 5.73
N ILE A 36 10.79 9.52 5.52
CA ILE A 36 11.67 8.83 6.48
C ILE A 36 13.02 8.60 5.79
N CYS A 37 14.09 9.15 6.35
CA CYS A 37 15.45 8.98 5.83
C CYS A 37 16.39 8.56 6.97
N GLY A 38 16.70 7.27 7.08
CA GLY A 38 17.45 6.72 8.20
C GLY A 38 16.67 6.84 9.52
N THR A 39 17.17 7.65 10.46
CA THR A 39 16.52 7.93 11.76
C THR A 39 15.62 9.17 11.74
N ASP A 40 15.76 10.01 10.72
CA ASP A 40 14.99 11.24 10.60
C ASP A 40 13.64 10.98 9.93
N SER A 41 12.60 11.65 10.42
CA SER A 41 11.24 11.52 9.90
C SER A 41 10.48 12.81 10.03
N GLU A 42 9.76 13.21 9.00
CA GLU A 42 8.93 14.42 8.98
C GLU A 42 7.58 14.12 8.37
N GLU A 43 6.52 14.63 9.00
CA GLU A 43 5.16 14.61 8.45
C GLU A 43 4.85 15.96 7.82
N ILE A 44 4.45 15.94 6.55
CA ILE A 44 4.36 17.11 5.70
C ILE A 44 2.93 17.27 5.19
N PRO A 45 2.22 18.33 5.59
CA PRO A 45 0.96 18.70 4.97
C PRO A 45 1.22 19.21 3.54
N VAL A 46 0.48 18.68 2.58
CA VAL A 46 0.59 18.98 1.16
C VAL A 46 -0.73 19.53 0.67
N SER A 47 -0.74 20.78 0.20
CA SER A 47 -1.91 21.37 -0.46
C SER A 47 -1.68 21.39 -1.98
N LEU A 48 -2.49 20.63 -2.70
CA LEU A 48 -2.57 20.67 -4.15
C LEU A 48 -3.69 21.64 -4.53
N GLU A 49 -3.33 22.82 -4.99
CA GLU A 49 -4.28 23.84 -5.41
C GLU A 49 -4.80 23.59 -6.83
N GLY A 50 -5.99 24.14 -7.15
CA GLY A 50 -6.63 23.92 -8.45
C GLY A 50 -5.92 24.52 -9.66
N ASN A 51 -4.91 25.34 -9.45
CA ASN A 51 -4.10 25.98 -10.48
C ASN A 51 -2.67 25.45 -10.58
N SER A 52 -2.26 24.54 -9.67
CA SER A 52 -0.92 23.96 -9.64
C SER A 52 -0.95 22.45 -9.87
N ASP A 53 0.04 21.94 -10.62
CA ASP A 53 0.28 20.53 -10.83
C ASP A 53 1.29 19.97 -9.82
N SER A 54 1.97 20.82 -9.06
CA SER A 54 3.01 20.40 -8.13
C SER A 54 3.01 21.21 -6.83
N PHE A 55 3.45 20.53 -5.78
CA PHE A 55 3.76 21.08 -4.48
C PHE A 55 5.24 20.82 -4.17
N ARG A 56 5.92 21.79 -3.53
CA ARG A 56 7.31 21.64 -3.10
C ARG A 56 7.46 22.15 -1.68
N MET A 57 8.15 21.39 -0.85
CA MET A 57 8.49 21.79 0.51
C MET A 57 9.87 21.27 0.90
N LYS A 58 10.70 22.18 1.42
CA LYS A 58 12.01 21.84 1.94
C LYS A 58 11.86 21.02 3.22
N LEU A 59 12.60 19.90 3.29
CA LEU A 59 12.66 19.09 4.49
C LEU A 59 13.39 19.82 5.61
N SER A 60 12.97 19.58 6.85
CA SER A 60 13.61 20.14 8.05
C SER A 60 14.98 19.52 8.34
N PHE A 61 15.30 18.41 7.67
CA PHE A 61 16.57 17.71 7.77
C PHE A 61 17.21 17.50 6.38
N LEU A 62 18.50 17.22 6.35
CA LEU A 62 19.19 16.85 5.11
C LEU A 62 19.01 15.34 4.85
N PRO A 63 18.40 14.94 3.72
CA PRO A 63 18.26 13.55 3.36
C PRO A 63 19.62 12.87 3.28
N ASN A 64 19.79 11.78 4.02
CA ASN A 64 20.98 10.98 4.01
C ASN A 64 20.63 9.54 3.58
N GLY A 65 21.09 9.13 2.40
CA GLY A 65 20.76 7.84 1.82
C GLY A 65 19.38 7.76 1.18
N ASN A 66 18.84 6.54 1.13
CA ASN A 66 17.53 6.29 0.55
C ASN A 66 16.41 6.70 1.53
N CYS A 67 15.48 7.51 1.04
CA CYS A 67 14.30 7.90 1.80
C CYS A 67 13.08 7.05 1.43
N VAL A 68 12.27 6.74 2.42
CA VAL A 68 10.94 6.16 2.23
C VAL A 68 9.93 7.30 2.24
N ILE A 69 9.11 7.40 1.20
CA ILE A 69 8.05 8.39 1.09
C ILE A 69 6.72 7.67 1.26
N LEU A 70 6.00 7.99 2.33
CA LEU A 70 4.68 7.44 2.61
C LEU A 70 3.62 8.42 2.13
N PRO A 71 2.84 8.09 1.10
CA PRO A 71 1.79 8.96 0.61
C PRO A 71 0.53 8.84 1.47
N ASN A 72 -0.25 9.93 1.51
CA ASN A 72 -1.62 9.92 2.06
C ASN A 72 -1.73 9.31 3.46
N THR A 73 -0.81 9.66 4.36
CA THR A 73 -0.69 9.02 5.69
C THR A 73 -1.92 9.21 6.57
N ASN A 74 -2.73 10.23 6.32
CA ASN A 74 -4.00 10.49 7.00
C ASN A 74 -5.22 9.83 6.33
N GLY A 75 -5.05 9.14 5.19
CA GLY A 75 -6.11 8.44 4.46
C GLY A 75 -7.16 9.33 3.79
N ARG A 76 -6.98 10.65 3.72
CA ARG A 76 -7.99 11.60 3.22
C ARG A 76 -7.85 11.93 1.74
N GLY A 77 -6.72 11.61 1.13
CA GLY A 77 -6.44 11.94 -0.26
C GLY A 77 -7.23 11.08 -1.23
N TYR A 78 -7.53 11.67 -2.39
CA TYR A 78 -8.19 11.01 -3.52
C TYR A 78 -7.23 10.95 -4.72
N GLY A 79 -6.90 9.76 -5.18
CA GLY A 79 -6.04 9.58 -6.34
C GLY A 79 -5.32 8.24 -6.37
N PHE A 80 -4.64 8.00 -7.47
CA PHE A 80 -3.68 6.92 -7.60
C PHE A 80 -2.30 7.40 -7.15
N PHE A 81 -1.90 7.02 -5.95
CA PHE A 81 -0.58 7.32 -5.39
C PHE A 81 0.43 6.32 -5.97
N LYS A 82 1.08 6.73 -7.04
CA LYS A 82 1.98 5.87 -7.80
C LYS A 82 3.33 5.73 -7.11
N ILE A 83 3.74 4.49 -6.94
CA ILE A 83 5.06 4.11 -6.44
C ILE A 83 5.74 3.15 -7.43
N THR A 84 7.05 3.05 -7.32
CA THR A 84 7.87 2.07 -8.05
C THR A 84 8.04 0.79 -7.22
N GLU A 85 8.49 -0.31 -7.87
CA GLU A 85 8.85 -1.56 -7.19
C GLU A 85 9.88 -1.31 -6.06
N GLY A 86 10.90 -0.47 -6.34
CA GLY A 86 11.94 -0.18 -5.35
C GLY A 86 11.42 0.57 -4.11
N GLU A 87 10.42 1.43 -4.28
CA GLU A 87 9.79 2.18 -3.18
C GLU A 87 8.87 1.30 -2.34
N SER A 88 8.27 0.27 -2.93
CA SER A 88 7.31 -0.60 -2.26
C SER A 88 7.88 -1.29 -1.01
N SER A 89 9.16 -1.65 -1.02
CA SER A 89 9.84 -2.31 0.11
C SER A 89 9.82 -1.47 1.38
N GLY A 90 9.97 -0.14 1.24
CA GLY A 90 9.85 0.80 2.35
C GLY A 90 8.44 0.85 2.93
N LEU A 91 7.42 0.87 2.06
CA LEU A 91 6.02 0.87 2.48
C LEU A 91 5.67 -0.43 3.23
N TRP A 92 6.11 -1.58 2.73
CA TRP A 92 5.93 -2.87 3.41
C TRP A 92 6.58 -2.91 4.78
N SER A 93 7.78 -2.35 4.92
CA SER A 93 8.49 -2.27 6.20
C SER A 93 7.71 -1.45 7.21
N VAL A 94 7.22 -0.26 6.82
CA VAL A 94 6.41 0.59 7.70
C VAL A 94 5.07 -0.05 8.02
N LEU A 95 4.41 -0.70 7.07
CA LEU A 95 3.14 -1.41 7.27
C LEU A 95 3.26 -2.47 8.39
N ARG A 96 4.37 -3.22 8.42
CA ARG A 96 4.61 -4.26 9.43
C ARG A 96 4.94 -3.71 10.82
N LEU A 97 5.58 -2.55 10.89
CA LEU A 97 6.09 -1.97 12.15
C LEU A 97 5.15 -0.93 12.77
N SER A 98 4.24 -0.37 11.99
CA SER A 98 3.33 0.67 12.47
C SER A 98 2.23 0.11 13.36
N GLU A 99 1.88 0.87 14.40
CA GLU A 99 0.70 0.66 15.23
C GLU A 99 -0.47 1.56 14.79
N ASP A 100 -0.23 2.52 13.90
CA ASP A 100 -1.25 3.43 13.37
C ASP A 100 -2.13 2.72 12.32
N GLU A 101 -3.36 2.41 12.70
CA GLU A 101 -4.32 1.68 11.87
C GLU A 101 -4.74 2.46 10.62
N VAL A 102 -4.81 3.80 10.70
CA VAL A 102 -5.15 4.66 9.55
C VAL A 102 -4.03 4.63 8.53
N LEU A 103 -2.79 4.78 8.99
CA LEU A 103 -1.61 4.66 8.14
C LEU A 103 -1.54 3.27 7.49
N LYS A 104 -1.71 2.20 8.27
CA LYS A 104 -1.71 0.82 7.74
C LYS A 104 -2.77 0.63 6.65
N GLY A 105 -3.98 1.11 6.88
CA GLY A 105 -5.06 1.06 5.89
C GLY A 105 -4.71 1.81 4.62
N SER A 106 -4.17 3.02 4.73
CA SER A 106 -3.73 3.81 3.58
C SER A 106 -2.62 3.14 2.79
N LEU A 107 -1.62 2.54 3.48
CA LEU A 107 -0.54 1.81 2.83
C LEU A 107 -1.03 0.56 2.11
N LEU A 108 -1.95 -0.21 2.69
CA LEU A 108 -2.57 -1.37 2.05
C LEU A 108 -3.30 -0.97 0.76
N ILE A 109 -4.08 0.12 0.78
CA ILE A 109 -4.76 0.64 -0.39
C ILE A 109 -3.73 1.05 -1.46
N THR A 110 -2.71 1.81 -1.08
CA THR A 110 -1.66 2.26 -1.99
C THR A 110 -0.95 1.08 -2.66
N LEU A 111 -0.54 0.07 -1.90
CA LEU A 111 0.12 -1.12 -2.42
C LEU A 111 -0.80 -1.91 -3.36
N TYR A 112 -2.07 -2.09 -2.99
CA TYR A 112 -3.04 -2.81 -3.82
C TYR A 112 -3.35 -2.08 -5.13
N GLU A 113 -3.53 -0.76 -5.11
CA GLU A 113 -3.72 0.00 -6.35
C GLU A 113 -2.49 -0.10 -7.27
N ASN A 114 -1.28 -0.04 -6.72
CA ASN A 114 -0.05 -0.20 -7.50
C ASN A 114 0.13 -1.62 -8.05
N LEU A 115 -0.33 -2.65 -7.35
CA LEU A 115 -0.44 -4.00 -7.90
C LEU A 115 -1.38 -4.01 -9.12
N ARG A 116 -2.56 -3.42 -9.03
CA ARG A 116 -3.54 -3.40 -10.12
C ARG A 116 -3.02 -2.67 -11.36
N TRP A 117 -2.24 -1.61 -11.17
CA TRP A 117 -1.58 -0.87 -12.24
C TRP A 117 -0.24 -1.48 -12.68
N LYS A 118 0.17 -2.62 -12.09
CA LYS A 118 1.40 -3.36 -12.41
C LYS A 118 2.67 -2.52 -12.22
N THR A 119 2.66 -1.56 -11.32
CA THR A 119 3.86 -0.81 -10.93
C THR A 119 4.69 -1.56 -9.90
N ILE A 120 4.08 -2.54 -9.22
CA ILE A 120 4.74 -3.50 -8.35
C ILE A 120 4.42 -4.94 -8.78
N SER A 121 5.33 -5.85 -8.46
CA SER A 121 5.26 -7.25 -8.87
C SER A 121 4.13 -8.00 -8.14
N PRO A 122 3.28 -8.78 -8.86
CA PRO A 122 2.28 -9.61 -8.22
C PRO A 122 2.88 -10.69 -7.30
N GLN A 123 4.05 -11.22 -7.64
CA GLN A 123 4.74 -12.19 -6.78
C GLN A 123 5.22 -11.52 -5.50
N GLY A 124 5.92 -10.37 -5.61
CA GLY A 124 6.38 -9.62 -4.44
C GLY A 124 5.22 -9.21 -3.53
N PHE A 125 4.10 -8.76 -4.11
CA PHE A 125 2.90 -8.43 -3.34
C PHE A 125 2.35 -9.63 -2.56
N ARG A 126 2.28 -10.83 -3.17
CA ARG A 126 1.83 -12.06 -2.48
C ARG A 126 2.75 -12.42 -1.32
N ASP A 127 4.05 -12.43 -1.57
CA ASP A 127 5.05 -12.82 -0.57
C ASP A 127 4.99 -11.90 0.66
N GLU A 128 4.89 -10.60 0.42
CA GLU A 128 4.79 -9.60 1.48
C GLU A 128 3.45 -9.66 2.24
N MET A 129 2.33 -9.90 1.55
CA MET A 129 1.03 -10.12 2.20
C MET A 129 1.03 -11.38 3.07
N LEU A 130 1.64 -12.47 2.60
CA LEU A 130 1.76 -13.71 3.38
C LEU A 130 2.64 -13.52 4.62
N ALA A 131 3.63 -12.63 4.57
CA ALA A 131 4.45 -12.26 5.72
C ALA A 131 3.71 -11.32 6.70
N TYR A 132 2.83 -10.45 6.20
CA TYR A 132 2.09 -9.47 6.99
C TYR A 132 0.93 -10.10 7.77
N LEU A 133 0.10 -10.91 7.13
CA LEU A 133 -1.17 -11.43 7.65
C LEU A 133 -1.07 -12.14 9.01
N PRO A 134 -0.05 -12.98 9.30
CA PRO A 134 0.03 -13.67 10.58
C PRO A 134 0.18 -12.75 11.81
N ASN A 135 0.70 -11.54 11.59
CA ASN A 135 1.01 -10.59 12.65
C ASN A 135 -0.04 -9.46 12.77
N GLU A 136 -1.05 -9.44 11.90
CA GLU A 136 -2.11 -8.44 11.96
C GLU A 136 -3.19 -8.84 12.94
N SER A 137 -3.40 -7.99 13.96
CA SER A 137 -4.41 -8.20 15.00
C SER A 137 -5.73 -7.48 14.74
N ASN A 138 -5.70 -6.37 13.98
CA ASN A 138 -6.91 -5.64 13.63
C ASN A 138 -7.71 -6.40 12.57
N SER A 139 -8.94 -6.81 12.92
CA SER A 139 -9.77 -7.64 12.05
C SER A 139 -10.22 -6.96 10.76
N LEU A 140 -10.29 -5.62 10.73
CA LEU A 140 -10.64 -4.87 9.53
C LEU A 140 -9.44 -4.88 8.55
N LEU A 141 -8.25 -4.56 9.04
CA LEU A 141 -7.02 -4.58 8.23
C LEU A 141 -6.70 -5.99 7.75
N PHE A 142 -6.89 -7.00 8.60
CA PHE A 142 -6.75 -8.40 8.24
C PHE A 142 -7.72 -8.79 7.12
N SER A 143 -9.00 -8.42 7.23
CA SER A 143 -10.02 -8.68 6.19
C SER A 143 -9.67 -8.01 4.87
N MET A 144 -9.21 -6.77 4.92
CA MET A 144 -8.80 -6.01 3.75
C MET A 144 -7.61 -6.65 3.05
N ALA A 145 -6.58 -7.03 3.82
CA ALA A 145 -5.39 -7.71 3.30
C ALA A 145 -5.72 -9.07 2.65
N LEU A 146 -6.59 -9.86 3.29
CA LEU A 146 -7.08 -11.12 2.71
C LEU A 146 -7.83 -10.90 1.40
N SER A 147 -8.70 -9.89 1.34
CA SER A 147 -9.43 -9.56 0.11
C SER A 147 -8.47 -9.19 -1.03
N TYR A 148 -7.48 -8.36 -0.75
CA TYR A 148 -6.48 -7.95 -1.74
C TYR A 148 -5.59 -9.12 -2.20
N LEU A 149 -5.27 -10.04 -1.29
CA LEU A 149 -4.52 -11.24 -1.63
C LEU A 149 -5.33 -12.19 -2.53
N GLY A 150 -6.61 -12.38 -2.23
CA GLY A 150 -7.53 -13.14 -3.07
C GLY A 150 -7.71 -12.50 -4.46
N ASP A 151 -7.85 -11.19 -4.53
CA ASP A 151 -7.91 -10.44 -5.78
C ASP A 151 -6.60 -10.56 -6.58
N CYS A 152 -5.45 -10.49 -5.91
CA CYS A 152 -4.16 -10.70 -6.55
C CYS A 152 -4.09 -12.08 -7.22
N GLN A 153 -4.50 -13.14 -6.54
CA GLN A 153 -4.51 -14.50 -7.10
C GLN A 153 -5.48 -14.63 -8.29
N ARG A 154 -6.64 -13.98 -8.22
CA ARG A 154 -7.64 -13.99 -9.29
C ARG A 154 -7.20 -13.21 -10.54
N ILE A 155 -6.59 -12.02 -10.35
CA ILE A 155 -6.18 -11.14 -11.45
C ILE A 155 -4.86 -11.58 -12.08
N PHE A 156 -3.96 -12.12 -11.25
CA PHE A 156 -2.63 -12.60 -11.63
C PHE A 156 -2.45 -14.04 -11.18
N PRO A 157 -3.06 -15.01 -11.86
CA PRO A 157 -3.01 -16.42 -11.45
C PRO A 157 -1.56 -16.93 -11.37
N SER A 158 -1.29 -17.71 -10.33
CA SER A 158 -0.01 -18.39 -10.12
C SER A 158 -0.27 -19.70 -9.38
N ASP A 159 0.79 -20.46 -9.08
CA ASP A 159 0.66 -21.64 -8.20
C ASP A 159 -0.01 -21.25 -6.88
N SER A 160 -1.16 -21.83 -6.59
CA SER A 160 -1.97 -21.53 -5.41
C SER A 160 -1.47 -22.20 -4.13
N ARG A 161 -0.63 -23.25 -4.25
CA ARG A 161 -0.19 -24.06 -3.10
C ARG A 161 0.43 -23.24 -1.96
N PRO A 162 1.36 -22.28 -2.19
CA PRO A 162 1.90 -21.48 -1.09
C PRO A 162 0.82 -20.66 -0.36
N LEU A 163 -0.16 -20.15 -1.11
CA LEU A 163 -1.28 -19.40 -0.55
C LEU A 163 -2.23 -20.34 0.24
N GLU A 164 -2.54 -21.51 -0.28
CA GLU A 164 -3.39 -22.52 0.38
C GLU A 164 -2.76 -22.98 1.69
N GLU A 165 -1.45 -23.27 1.70
CA GLU A 165 -0.71 -23.66 2.90
C GLU A 165 -0.72 -22.54 3.98
N ALA A 166 -0.53 -21.30 3.56
CA ALA A 166 -0.55 -20.17 4.47
C ALA A 166 -1.96 -19.94 5.05
N LEU A 167 -3.00 -20.02 4.22
CA LEU A 167 -4.39 -19.90 4.66
C LEU A 167 -4.77 -21.05 5.60
N TRP A 168 -4.36 -22.28 5.30
CA TRP A 168 -4.59 -23.41 6.20
C TRP A 168 -3.92 -23.22 7.57
N ARG A 169 -2.71 -22.66 7.59
CA ARG A 169 -2.02 -22.29 8.84
C ARG A 169 -2.83 -21.25 9.63
N ILE A 170 -3.33 -20.20 8.96
CA ILE A 170 -4.20 -19.19 9.60
C ILE A 170 -5.44 -19.86 10.20
N VAL A 171 -6.10 -20.74 9.44
CA VAL A 171 -7.31 -21.46 9.89
C VAL A 171 -7.05 -22.29 11.14
N THR A 172 -5.91 -22.94 11.23
CA THR A 172 -5.59 -23.90 12.29
C THR A 172 -4.93 -23.27 13.51
N THR A 173 -4.18 -22.18 13.35
CA THR A 173 -3.33 -21.66 14.44
C THR A 173 -3.62 -20.21 14.86
N ASN A 174 -4.36 -19.42 14.06
CA ASN A 174 -4.62 -18.03 14.40
C ASN A 174 -5.48 -17.93 15.68
N PRO A 175 -5.08 -17.14 16.70
CA PRO A 175 -5.83 -17.04 17.96
C PRO A 175 -7.20 -16.36 17.78
N VAL A 176 -7.36 -15.49 16.78
CA VAL A 176 -8.59 -14.74 16.52
C VAL A 176 -9.55 -15.59 15.69
N SER A 177 -10.70 -15.95 16.27
CA SER A 177 -11.69 -16.81 15.60
C SER A 177 -12.24 -16.22 14.30
N GLN A 178 -12.40 -14.89 14.25
CA GLN A 178 -12.84 -14.18 13.05
C GLN A 178 -11.80 -14.31 11.91
N HIS A 179 -10.51 -14.23 12.21
CA HIS A 179 -9.44 -14.42 11.22
C HIS A 179 -9.44 -15.84 10.67
N ARG A 180 -9.65 -16.85 11.54
CA ARG A 180 -9.78 -18.25 11.10
C ARG A 180 -10.94 -18.43 10.13
N LEU A 181 -12.09 -17.84 10.43
CA LEU A 181 -13.27 -17.93 9.57
C LEU A 181 -13.04 -17.23 8.20
N GLN A 182 -12.42 -16.07 8.21
CA GLN A 182 -12.10 -15.33 6.97
C GLN A 182 -11.08 -16.09 6.13
N GLY A 183 -10.02 -16.60 6.75
CA GLY A 183 -9.01 -17.45 6.09
C GLY A 183 -9.61 -18.70 5.48
N PHE A 184 -10.52 -19.36 6.19
CA PHE A 184 -11.22 -20.55 5.69
C PHE A 184 -12.10 -20.26 4.46
N ARG A 185 -12.81 -19.13 4.46
CA ARG A 185 -13.62 -18.71 3.30
C ARG A 185 -12.78 -18.49 2.05
N LEU A 186 -11.64 -17.81 2.18
CA LEU A 186 -10.73 -17.62 1.06
C LEU A 186 -10.13 -18.96 0.60
N TYR A 187 -9.71 -19.81 1.55
CA TYR A 187 -9.20 -21.15 1.26
C TYR A 187 -10.18 -21.97 0.43
N LEU A 188 -11.45 -22.05 0.83
CA LEU A 188 -12.48 -22.76 0.06
C LEU A 188 -12.67 -22.17 -1.34
N SER A 189 -12.61 -20.86 -1.49
CA SER A 189 -12.77 -20.22 -2.80
C SER A 189 -11.63 -20.58 -3.77
N LEU A 190 -10.41 -20.80 -3.26
CA LEU A 190 -9.26 -21.19 -4.08
C LEU A 190 -9.36 -22.64 -4.55
N ILE A 191 -9.77 -23.58 -3.68
CA ILE A 191 -9.91 -25.00 -4.02
C ILE A 191 -10.97 -25.18 -5.11
N HIS A 192 -12.11 -24.51 -5.02
CA HIS A 192 -13.17 -24.60 -6.04
C HIS A 192 -12.78 -24.01 -7.41
N ILE A 193 -11.77 -23.16 -7.47
CA ILE A 193 -11.22 -22.64 -8.74
C ILE A 193 -10.19 -23.61 -9.32
N SER A 194 -9.58 -24.47 -8.50
CA SER A 194 -8.51 -25.37 -8.89
C SER A 194 -9.00 -26.78 -9.31
N GLU A 195 -10.27 -27.10 -9.09
CA GLU A 195 -10.85 -28.35 -9.57
C GLU A 195 -11.32 -28.18 -11.03
N PRO A 196 -10.89 -29.09 -11.97
CA PRO A 196 -11.25 -29.03 -13.39
C PRO A 196 -12.71 -29.41 -13.64
#